data_50db6c8f9853198aa0df7aa33d026423
#
_entry.id   50db6c8f9853198aa0df7aa33d026423
#
_cell.length_a   1.000
_cell.length_b   1.000
_cell.length_c   1.000
_cell.angle_alpha   90.00
_cell.angle_beta   90.00
_cell.angle_gamma   90.00
#
_symmetry.space_group_name_H-M   'P 1'
#
loop_
_entity.id
_entity.type
_entity.pdbx_description
1 polymer ?
#
loop_
_entity_poly.entity_id
_entity_poly.type
_entity_poly.pdbx_seq_one_letter_code
_entity_poly.pdbx_strand_id
1 'polypeptide(L)'
;MTITPQVPRAPLIQIRGASKTFALPKGGQFHAVKNVSLEVREGEIFGLIGKSGAGKSTLLRLINLLEQPDSGSVTVDGRELTALGKRELRAARQNIGMIFQQFNLLQNASVFDNVAFPLRIHGGRSKEQIAARVRDCLELVELGGKAESYPAQLSGGQKQRVAIARALASGPAVLLCDEPTSALDAETTRALLATLKDINQRLDVTIVIVSHELSVLDAICDRVAVIEDGAIAEEFALTGGEMRKTALGRELASLRPAAASPSAAIAPRKETVHA
;
A
#
# COMPACT_ATOMS: atom_id res chain seq x y z
N MET A 1 -25.06 12.64 -17.15
CA MET A 1 -23.73 12.00 -17.16
C MET A 1 -23.94 10.50 -16.98
N THR A 2 -23.71 9.75 -18.03
CA THR A 2 -23.89 8.28 -18.02
C THR A 2 -22.69 7.67 -17.29
N ILE A 3 -22.92 7.08 -16.12
CA ILE A 3 -21.90 6.32 -15.38
C ILE A 3 -21.68 5.04 -16.18
N THR A 4 -20.61 4.99 -16.96
CA THR A 4 -20.16 3.74 -17.59
C THR A 4 -19.78 2.78 -16.48
N PRO A 5 -20.35 1.55 -16.42
CA PRO A 5 -19.94 0.56 -15.44
C PRO A 5 -18.45 0.24 -15.66
N GLN A 6 -17.60 0.54 -14.69
CA GLN A 6 -16.20 0.11 -14.72
C GLN A 6 -16.17 -1.42 -14.72
N VAL A 7 -15.62 -1.98 -15.80
CA VAL A 7 -15.29 -3.42 -15.85
C VAL A 7 -14.38 -3.72 -14.65
N PRO A 8 -14.67 -4.74 -13.83
CA PRO A 8 -13.82 -5.08 -12.71
C PRO A 8 -12.39 -5.34 -13.21
N ARG A 9 -11.42 -4.56 -12.75
CA ARG A 9 -10.01 -4.79 -13.09
C ARG A 9 -9.58 -6.17 -12.57
N ALA A 10 -8.78 -6.89 -13.34
CA ALA A 10 -8.27 -8.19 -12.92
C ALA A 10 -7.43 -8.07 -11.64
N PRO A 11 -7.40 -9.09 -10.78
CA PRO A 11 -6.57 -9.07 -9.59
C PRO A 11 -5.09 -9.14 -9.99
N LEU A 12 -4.32 -8.13 -9.54
CA LEU A 12 -2.86 -8.08 -9.73
C LEU A 12 -2.13 -8.90 -8.66
N ILE A 13 -2.69 -8.93 -7.44
CA ILE A 13 -2.17 -9.73 -6.31
C ILE A 13 -3.25 -10.71 -5.90
N GLN A 14 -2.86 -11.98 -5.78
CA GLN A 14 -3.71 -13.06 -5.25
C GLN A 14 -2.94 -13.84 -4.19
N ILE A 15 -3.52 -13.95 -3.01
CA ILE A 15 -3.07 -14.84 -1.93
C ILE A 15 -4.17 -15.89 -1.77
N ARG A 16 -3.78 -17.18 -1.72
CA ARG A 16 -4.73 -18.29 -1.57
C ARG A 16 -4.32 -19.19 -0.42
N GLY A 17 -5.10 -19.20 0.65
CA GLY A 17 -4.92 -20.09 1.79
C GLY A 17 -3.57 -19.96 2.48
N ALA A 18 -2.94 -18.78 2.44
CA ALA A 18 -1.61 -18.59 3.00
C ALA A 18 -1.62 -18.66 4.52
N SER A 19 -0.66 -19.40 5.08
CA SER A 19 -0.43 -19.48 6.51
C SER A 19 1.05 -19.23 6.83
N LYS A 20 1.31 -18.59 7.97
CA LYS A 20 2.67 -18.37 8.48
C LYS A 20 2.75 -18.47 9.97
N THR A 21 3.69 -19.29 10.44
CA THR A 21 3.94 -19.55 11.86
C THR A 21 5.40 -19.26 12.18
N PHE A 22 5.64 -18.63 13.30
CA PHE A 22 6.99 -18.39 13.82
C PHE A 22 7.20 -19.18 15.11
N ALA A 23 8.39 -19.79 15.27
CA ALA A 23 8.80 -20.39 16.54
C ALA A 23 9.10 -19.28 17.56
N LEU A 24 8.63 -19.45 18.79
CA LEU A 24 8.92 -18.53 19.88
C LEU A 24 10.22 -18.92 20.62
N PRO A 25 11.03 -17.95 21.07
CA PRO A 25 12.32 -18.22 21.73
C PRO A 25 12.24 -19.11 22.99
N LYS A 26 11.09 -19.09 23.69
CA LYS A 26 10.83 -19.87 24.92
C LYS A 26 10.05 -21.16 24.68
N GLY A 27 9.98 -21.62 23.43
CA GLY A 27 9.11 -22.71 22.99
C GLY A 27 7.69 -22.24 22.66
N GLY A 28 6.98 -23.06 21.88
CA GLY A 28 5.65 -22.71 21.35
C GLY A 28 5.73 -22.08 19.95
N GLN A 29 4.56 -21.73 19.42
CA GLN A 29 4.41 -21.19 18.06
C GLN A 29 3.50 -19.96 18.08
N PHE A 30 3.83 -19.00 17.24
CA PHE A 30 2.99 -17.83 16.96
C PHE A 30 2.47 -17.91 15.52
N HIS A 31 1.18 -18.10 15.36
CA HIS A 31 0.51 -18.16 14.08
C HIS A 31 0.21 -16.72 13.60
N ALA A 32 1.14 -16.13 12.86
CA ALA A 32 1.04 -14.75 12.42
C ALA A 32 0.03 -14.56 11.27
N VAL A 33 -0.14 -15.56 10.41
CA VAL A 33 -1.13 -15.58 9.32
C VAL A 33 -1.78 -16.96 9.31
N LYS A 34 -3.13 -17.01 9.25
CA LYS A 34 -3.93 -18.22 9.37
C LYS A 34 -4.88 -18.35 8.19
N ASN A 35 -4.52 -19.18 7.20
CA ASN A 35 -5.34 -19.52 6.03
C ASN A 35 -5.96 -18.30 5.35
N VAL A 36 -5.14 -17.26 5.10
CA VAL A 36 -5.60 -16.01 4.48
C VAL A 36 -5.70 -16.16 2.98
N SER A 37 -6.85 -15.75 2.43
CA SER A 37 -7.07 -15.54 1.00
C SER A 37 -7.45 -14.09 0.76
N LEU A 38 -6.80 -13.43 -0.21
CA LEU A 38 -6.94 -12.00 -0.48
C LEU A 38 -6.67 -11.72 -1.96
N GLU A 39 -7.44 -10.79 -2.53
CA GLU A 39 -7.21 -10.28 -3.88
C GLU A 39 -7.11 -8.75 -3.88
N VAL A 40 -6.07 -8.21 -4.53
CA VAL A 40 -5.92 -6.77 -4.77
C VAL A 40 -5.94 -6.52 -6.27
N ARG A 41 -6.78 -5.58 -6.70
CA ARG A 41 -6.99 -5.26 -8.12
C ARG A 41 -5.87 -4.36 -8.63
N GLU A 42 -5.64 -4.42 -9.94
CA GLU A 42 -4.69 -3.53 -10.60
C GLU A 42 -5.10 -2.05 -10.41
N GLY A 43 -4.13 -1.18 -10.12
CA GLY A 43 -4.33 0.26 -9.90
C GLY A 43 -5.08 0.62 -8.61
N GLU A 44 -5.41 -0.35 -7.75
CA GLU A 44 -6.10 -0.14 -6.48
C GLU A 44 -5.14 0.33 -5.38
N ILE A 45 -5.61 1.18 -4.47
CA ILE A 45 -4.96 1.42 -3.18
C ILE A 45 -5.69 0.61 -2.12
N PHE A 46 -5.05 -0.47 -1.66
CA PHE A 46 -5.62 -1.44 -0.73
C PHE A 46 -5.02 -1.30 0.68
N GLY A 47 -5.88 -1.15 1.69
CA GLY A 47 -5.48 -0.98 3.08
C GLY A 47 -5.51 -2.29 3.88
N LEU A 48 -4.51 -2.51 4.73
CA LEU A 48 -4.51 -3.56 5.74
C LEU A 48 -4.51 -2.92 7.12
N ILE A 49 -5.55 -3.18 7.92
CA ILE A 49 -5.70 -2.66 9.27
C ILE A 49 -5.89 -3.77 10.29
N GLY A 50 -5.51 -3.52 11.52
CA GLY A 50 -5.64 -4.44 12.64
C GLY A 50 -4.79 -4.00 13.82
N LYS A 51 -5.02 -4.58 14.99
CA LYS A 51 -4.23 -4.30 16.20
C LYS A 51 -2.75 -4.64 16.00
N SER A 52 -1.88 -4.11 16.87
CA SER A 52 -0.47 -4.51 16.90
C SER A 52 -0.36 -6.03 17.11
N GLY A 53 0.52 -6.69 16.35
CA GLY A 53 0.67 -8.15 16.39
C GLY A 53 -0.39 -8.96 15.64
N ALA A 54 -1.38 -8.34 14.99
CA ALA A 54 -2.45 -9.05 14.25
C ALA A 54 -1.97 -9.78 12.98
N GLY A 55 -0.70 -9.61 12.55
CA GLY A 55 -0.14 -10.28 11.36
C GLY A 55 -0.02 -9.41 10.11
N LYS A 56 -0.39 -8.11 10.15
CA LYS A 56 -0.40 -7.19 8.99
C LYS A 56 0.92 -7.14 8.22
N SER A 57 2.02 -6.80 8.90
CA SER A 57 3.35 -6.71 8.27
C SER A 57 3.84 -8.06 7.77
N THR A 58 3.48 -9.15 8.45
CA THR A 58 3.78 -10.51 7.97
C THR A 58 3.01 -10.78 6.67
N LEU A 59 1.70 -10.51 6.63
CA LEU A 59 0.90 -10.68 5.41
C LEU A 59 1.44 -9.81 4.25
N LEU A 60 1.81 -8.55 4.53
CA LEU A 60 2.44 -7.69 3.52
C LEU A 60 3.74 -8.30 2.97
N ARG A 61 4.58 -8.88 3.85
CA ARG A 61 5.85 -9.51 3.46
C ARG A 61 5.68 -10.86 2.77
N LEU A 62 4.53 -11.52 2.90
CA LEU A 62 4.19 -12.69 2.09
C LEU A 62 3.97 -12.30 0.63
N ILE A 63 3.45 -11.10 0.31
CA ILE A 63 3.18 -10.67 -1.07
C ILE A 63 4.46 -10.65 -1.91
N ASN A 64 5.60 -10.24 -1.35
CA ASN A 64 6.89 -10.24 -2.05
C ASN A 64 7.81 -11.39 -1.65
N LEU A 65 7.29 -12.35 -0.87
CA LEU A 65 8.02 -13.49 -0.30
C LEU A 65 9.30 -13.10 0.48
N LEU A 66 9.36 -11.90 1.08
CA LEU A 66 10.36 -11.62 2.11
C LEU A 66 10.17 -12.57 3.30
N GLU A 67 8.90 -12.90 3.59
CA GLU A 67 8.53 -14.06 4.41
C GLU A 67 7.91 -15.11 3.49
N GLN A 68 8.35 -16.36 3.62
CA GLN A 68 7.74 -17.45 2.86
C GLN A 68 6.55 -18.02 3.65
N PRO A 69 5.40 -18.24 3.01
CA PRO A 69 4.28 -18.92 3.66
C PRO A 69 4.65 -20.38 3.94
N ASP A 70 4.11 -20.94 5.03
CA ASP A 70 4.26 -22.36 5.38
C ASP A 70 3.29 -23.22 4.53
N SER A 71 2.18 -22.63 4.07
CA SER A 71 1.20 -23.22 3.16
C SER A 71 0.49 -22.13 2.36
N GLY A 72 -0.19 -22.54 1.28
CA GLY A 72 -0.89 -21.65 0.38
C GLY A 72 0.01 -21.12 -0.74
N SER A 73 -0.54 -20.21 -1.55
CA SER A 73 0.17 -19.64 -2.70
C SER A 73 0.01 -18.11 -2.77
N VAL A 74 1.00 -17.47 -3.40
CA VAL A 74 1.03 -16.02 -3.67
C VAL A 74 1.32 -15.81 -5.13
N THR A 75 0.41 -15.13 -5.83
CA THR A 75 0.56 -14.76 -7.24
C THR A 75 0.58 -13.24 -7.34
N VAL A 76 1.55 -12.70 -8.08
CA VAL A 76 1.65 -11.26 -8.39
C VAL A 76 1.91 -11.10 -9.88
N ASP A 77 1.15 -10.24 -10.54
CA ASP A 77 1.24 -9.97 -11.98
C ASP A 77 1.22 -11.27 -12.80
N GLY A 78 0.25 -12.15 -12.49
CA GLY A 78 0.05 -13.44 -13.14
C GLY A 78 1.13 -14.49 -12.86
N ARG A 79 2.14 -14.20 -12.02
CA ARG A 79 3.22 -15.12 -11.66
C ARG A 79 3.03 -15.68 -10.27
N GLU A 80 2.93 -16.99 -10.12
CA GLU A 80 2.90 -17.64 -8.81
C GLU A 80 4.31 -17.62 -8.18
N LEU A 81 4.55 -16.64 -7.30
CA LEU A 81 5.87 -16.42 -6.68
C LEU A 81 6.31 -17.60 -5.82
N THR A 82 5.37 -18.27 -5.15
CA THR A 82 5.63 -19.44 -4.28
C THR A 82 6.19 -20.65 -5.02
N ALA A 83 5.96 -20.74 -6.34
CA ALA A 83 6.49 -21.81 -7.19
C ALA A 83 7.85 -21.48 -7.83
N LEU A 84 8.32 -20.21 -7.72
CA LEU A 84 9.53 -19.75 -8.40
C LEU A 84 10.82 -20.19 -7.71
N GLY A 85 11.83 -20.51 -8.51
CA GLY A 85 13.21 -20.68 -8.05
C GLY A 85 13.83 -19.32 -7.61
N LYS A 86 14.92 -19.37 -6.84
CA LYS A 86 15.58 -18.18 -6.27
C LYS A 86 15.92 -17.10 -7.31
N ARG A 87 16.35 -17.49 -8.52
CA ARG A 87 16.72 -16.57 -9.60
C ARG A 87 15.48 -15.86 -10.17
N GLU A 88 14.43 -16.62 -10.44
CA GLU A 88 13.17 -16.12 -10.98
C GLU A 88 12.44 -15.23 -9.98
N LEU A 89 12.41 -15.63 -8.70
CA LEU A 89 11.86 -14.82 -7.61
C LEU A 89 12.58 -13.48 -7.47
N ARG A 90 13.93 -13.45 -7.61
CA ARG A 90 14.69 -12.20 -7.61
C ARG A 90 14.29 -11.30 -8.79
N ALA A 91 14.06 -11.86 -9.95
CA ALA A 91 13.58 -11.12 -11.12
C ALA A 91 12.14 -10.62 -10.92
N ALA A 92 11.24 -11.46 -10.41
CA ALA A 92 9.85 -11.07 -10.13
C ALA A 92 9.76 -9.94 -9.10
N ARG A 93 10.62 -9.93 -8.07
CA ARG A 93 10.69 -8.85 -7.05
C ARG A 93 11.07 -7.48 -7.61
N GLN A 94 11.64 -7.38 -8.80
CA GLN A 94 11.90 -6.08 -9.45
C GLN A 94 10.61 -5.33 -9.76
N ASN A 95 9.50 -6.07 -9.96
CA ASN A 95 8.17 -5.53 -10.20
C ASN A 95 7.40 -5.17 -8.92
N ILE A 96 8.02 -5.35 -7.73
CA ILE A 96 7.41 -5.10 -6.43
C ILE A 96 8.31 -4.16 -5.63
N GLY A 97 7.93 -2.90 -5.52
CA GLY A 97 8.59 -1.93 -4.64
C GLY A 97 8.17 -2.13 -3.19
N MET A 98 9.07 -1.86 -2.24
CA MET A 98 8.74 -1.91 -0.81
C MET A 98 9.26 -0.69 -0.06
N ILE A 99 8.37 -0.10 0.73
CA ILE A 99 8.64 0.99 1.66
C ILE A 99 8.49 0.43 3.07
N PHE A 100 9.54 0.55 3.87
CA PHE A 100 9.60 0.04 5.23
C PHE A 100 9.29 1.14 6.25
N GLN A 101 8.84 0.76 7.43
CA GLN A 101 8.55 1.64 8.55
C GLN A 101 9.75 2.53 8.94
N GLN A 102 10.96 1.99 8.91
CA GLN A 102 12.21 2.70 9.21
C GLN A 102 12.95 3.00 7.90
N PHE A 103 12.53 3.90 7.08
CA PHE A 103 13.13 4.35 5.81
C PHE A 103 14.17 3.40 5.14
N ASN A 104 15.01 2.71 5.92
CA ASN A 104 16.07 1.77 5.51
C ASN A 104 17.01 2.35 4.45
N LEU A 105 17.37 3.64 4.58
CA LEU A 105 18.31 4.28 3.69
C LEU A 105 19.75 3.89 4.03
N LEU A 106 20.57 3.76 2.99
CA LEU A 106 22.01 3.59 3.11
C LEU A 106 22.59 4.91 3.63
N GLN A 107 23.03 4.93 4.89
CA GLN A 107 23.45 6.15 5.59
C GLN A 107 24.71 6.80 4.98
N ASN A 108 25.61 5.99 4.41
CA ASN A 108 26.87 6.40 3.79
C ASN A 108 26.74 6.65 2.29
N ALA A 109 25.51 6.67 1.76
CA ALA A 109 25.22 6.93 0.35
C ALA A 109 24.39 8.20 0.22
N SER A 110 24.60 8.96 -0.88
CA SER A 110 23.80 10.13 -1.20
C SER A 110 22.33 9.73 -1.47
N VAL A 111 21.43 10.71 -1.56
CA VAL A 111 20.06 10.52 -2.03
C VAL A 111 20.07 9.90 -3.42
N PHE A 112 20.89 10.42 -4.33
CA PHE A 112 21.07 9.86 -5.66
C PHE A 112 21.45 8.38 -5.60
N ASP A 113 22.45 8.02 -4.81
CA ASP A 113 22.94 6.64 -4.71
C ASP A 113 21.91 5.70 -4.06
N ASN A 114 21.16 6.18 -3.09
CA ASN A 114 20.04 5.43 -2.51
C ASN A 114 19.00 5.06 -3.56
N VAL A 115 18.59 6.01 -4.41
CA VAL A 115 17.61 5.79 -5.47
C VAL A 115 18.20 4.97 -6.62
N ALA A 116 19.47 5.16 -6.97
CA ALA A 116 20.18 4.41 -8.01
C ALA A 116 20.46 2.95 -7.62
N PHE A 117 20.49 2.64 -6.32
CA PHE A 117 20.92 1.34 -5.79
C PHE A 117 20.21 0.14 -6.42
N PRO A 118 18.87 0.06 -6.47
CA PRO A 118 18.20 -1.05 -7.13
C PRO A 118 18.51 -1.17 -8.61
N LEU A 119 18.66 -0.05 -9.32
CA LEU A 119 18.98 -0.04 -10.75
C LEU A 119 20.36 -0.60 -11.04
N ARG A 120 21.34 -0.32 -10.17
CA ARG A 120 22.72 -0.84 -10.28
C ARG A 120 22.77 -2.34 -10.02
N ILE A 121 22.02 -2.83 -9.02
CA ILE A 121 21.99 -4.26 -8.68
C ILE A 121 21.32 -5.08 -9.78
N HIS A 122 20.27 -4.55 -10.38
CA HIS A 122 19.55 -5.26 -11.45
C HIS A 122 20.32 -5.28 -12.76
N GLY A 123 21.23 -4.31 -12.98
CA GLY A 123 22.03 -4.21 -14.20
C GLY A 123 21.22 -3.84 -15.45
N GLY A 124 21.87 -3.94 -16.61
CA GLY A 124 21.23 -3.75 -17.92
C GLY A 124 20.97 -2.29 -18.31
N ARG A 125 21.37 -1.30 -17.49
CA ARG A 125 21.20 0.15 -17.78
C ARG A 125 22.56 0.86 -17.81
N SER A 126 22.70 1.83 -18.72
CA SER A 126 23.87 2.71 -18.74
C SER A 126 23.86 3.70 -17.55
N LYS A 127 24.99 4.34 -17.26
CA LYS A 127 25.07 5.37 -16.20
C LYS A 127 24.12 6.54 -16.48
N GLU A 128 23.99 6.93 -17.73
CA GLU A 128 23.10 8.01 -18.19
C GLU A 128 21.63 7.65 -18.00
N GLN A 129 21.26 6.41 -18.32
CA GLN A 129 19.89 5.89 -18.11
C GLN A 129 19.55 5.83 -16.61
N ILE A 130 20.50 5.40 -15.76
CA ILE A 130 20.31 5.40 -14.31
C ILE A 130 20.15 6.84 -13.82
N ALA A 131 21.01 7.77 -14.26
CA ALA A 131 20.94 9.16 -13.83
C ALA A 131 19.64 9.85 -14.26
N ALA A 132 19.15 9.58 -15.46
CA ALA A 132 17.85 10.08 -15.92
C ALA A 132 16.71 9.53 -15.03
N ARG A 133 16.67 8.21 -14.83
CA ARG A 133 15.61 7.57 -14.02
C ARG A 133 15.62 8.04 -12.57
N VAL A 134 16.80 8.25 -11.97
CA VAL A 134 16.92 8.79 -10.60
C VAL A 134 16.34 10.19 -10.53
N ARG A 135 16.66 11.07 -11.49
CA ARG A 135 16.08 12.43 -11.55
C ARG A 135 14.56 12.37 -11.62
N ASP A 136 14.01 11.57 -12.55
CA ASP A 136 12.55 11.42 -12.69
C ASP A 136 11.90 10.96 -11.38
N CYS A 137 12.51 9.99 -10.68
CA CYS A 137 11.98 9.51 -9.39
C CYS A 137 12.08 10.58 -8.29
N LEU A 138 13.14 11.39 -8.26
CA LEU A 138 13.30 12.48 -7.29
C LEU A 138 12.34 13.63 -7.55
N GLU A 139 12.04 13.95 -8.81
CA GLU A 139 11.03 14.95 -9.19
C GLU A 139 9.63 14.49 -8.76
N LEU A 140 9.27 13.21 -8.95
CA LEU A 140 7.98 12.63 -8.51
C LEU A 140 7.74 12.80 -7.01
N VAL A 141 8.79 12.85 -6.19
CA VAL A 141 8.69 13.00 -4.73
C VAL A 141 9.13 14.40 -4.25
N GLU A 142 9.26 15.37 -5.16
CA GLU A 142 9.63 16.78 -4.87
C GLU A 142 11.00 16.93 -4.16
N LEU A 143 11.98 16.11 -4.56
CA LEU A 143 13.33 16.13 -4.02
C LEU A 143 14.42 16.33 -5.09
N GLY A 144 14.11 16.89 -6.27
CA GLY A 144 15.05 17.10 -7.36
C GLY A 144 16.34 17.83 -6.96
N GLY A 145 16.22 18.86 -6.09
CA GLY A 145 17.36 19.63 -5.58
C GLY A 145 18.15 18.96 -4.44
N LYS A 146 17.84 17.70 -4.04
CA LYS A 146 18.46 17.01 -2.90
C LYS A 146 19.32 15.81 -3.29
N ALA A 147 19.60 15.61 -4.56
CA ALA A 147 20.31 14.43 -5.07
C ALA A 147 21.66 14.16 -4.36
N GLU A 148 22.42 15.21 -4.09
CA GLU A 148 23.75 15.12 -3.46
C GLU A 148 23.72 15.12 -1.91
N SER A 149 22.53 15.31 -1.30
CA SER A 149 22.38 15.28 0.15
C SER A 149 22.51 13.85 0.69
N TYR A 150 22.89 13.74 1.97
CA TYR A 150 22.95 12.46 2.69
C TYR A 150 21.77 12.31 3.64
N PRO A 151 21.37 11.07 4.02
CA PRO A 151 20.24 10.84 4.91
C PRO A 151 20.31 11.63 6.23
N ALA A 152 21.51 11.85 6.79
CA ALA A 152 21.69 12.64 8.01
C ALA A 152 21.26 14.12 7.87
N GLN A 153 21.21 14.65 6.64
CA GLN A 153 20.85 16.03 6.32
C GLN A 153 19.36 16.21 5.99
N LEU A 154 18.57 15.15 6.08
CA LEU A 154 17.16 15.12 5.69
C LEU A 154 16.24 15.04 6.89
N SER A 155 15.08 15.71 6.80
CA SER A 155 13.97 15.50 7.73
C SER A 155 13.38 14.09 7.59
N GLY A 156 12.57 13.65 8.57
CA GLY A 156 11.88 12.35 8.51
C GLY A 156 11.04 12.18 7.24
N GLY A 157 10.24 13.19 6.90
CA GLY A 157 9.42 13.19 5.68
C GLY A 157 10.27 13.14 4.40
N GLN A 158 11.40 13.86 4.35
CA GLN A 158 12.33 13.79 3.21
C GLN A 158 12.96 12.40 3.09
N LYS A 159 13.37 11.77 4.20
CA LYS A 159 13.87 10.38 4.20
C LYS A 159 12.83 9.42 3.65
N GLN A 160 11.56 9.59 4.03
CA GLN A 160 10.47 8.76 3.54
C GLN A 160 10.23 8.96 2.03
N ARG A 161 10.28 10.20 1.54
CA ARG A 161 10.19 10.50 0.11
C ARG A 161 11.37 9.88 -0.69
N VAL A 162 12.58 9.86 -0.14
CA VAL A 162 13.71 9.13 -0.75
C VAL A 162 13.45 7.63 -0.79
N ALA A 163 12.88 7.04 0.27
CA ALA A 163 12.52 5.62 0.28
C ALA A 163 11.46 5.28 -0.77
N ILE A 164 10.47 6.17 -0.99
CA ILE A 164 9.49 6.05 -2.08
C ILE A 164 10.18 6.13 -3.45
N ALA A 165 11.02 7.15 -3.69
CA ALA A 165 11.75 7.30 -4.95
C ALA A 165 12.59 6.06 -5.28
N ARG A 166 13.28 5.50 -4.27
CA ARG A 166 14.04 4.26 -4.38
C ARG A 166 13.15 3.07 -4.75
N ALA A 167 12.00 2.94 -4.12
CA ALA A 167 11.06 1.86 -4.41
C ALA A 167 10.48 1.94 -5.83
N LEU A 168 10.30 3.16 -6.35
CA LEU A 168 9.80 3.43 -7.71
C LEU A 168 10.86 3.31 -8.80
N ALA A 169 12.16 3.30 -8.44
CA ALA A 169 13.25 3.36 -9.42
C ALA A 169 13.19 2.21 -10.44
N SER A 170 12.85 1.00 -10.00
CA SER A 170 12.72 -0.18 -10.87
C SER A 170 11.51 -0.12 -11.83
N GLY A 171 10.55 0.79 -11.60
CA GLY A 171 9.28 0.84 -12.33
C GLY A 171 8.32 -0.30 -11.92
N PRO A 172 8.04 -0.46 -10.61
CA PRO A 172 7.23 -1.58 -10.13
C PRO A 172 5.75 -1.40 -10.50
N ALA A 173 5.04 -2.53 -10.71
CA ALA A 173 3.57 -2.53 -10.81
C ALA A 173 2.89 -2.50 -9.43
N VAL A 174 3.60 -2.96 -8.39
CA VAL A 174 3.10 -3.03 -7.02
C VAL A 174 4.02 -2.25 -6.07
N LEU A 175 3.44 -1.45 -5.17
CA LEU A 175 4.14 -0.77 -4.09
C LEU A 175 3.57 -1.24 -2.75
N LEU A 176 4.39 -1.89 -1.94
CA LEU A 176 4.06 -2.36 -0.60
C LEU A 176 4.54 -1.33 0.43
N CYS A 177 3.66 -0.84 1.30
CA CYS A 177 3.95 0.20 2.29
C CYS A 177 3.70 -0.34 3.70
N ASP A 178 4.76 -0.63 4.45
CA ASP A 178 4.69 -1.09 5.84
C ASP A 178 4.77 0.11 6.79
N GLU A 179 3.62 0.59 7.24
CA GLU A 179 3.47 1.75 8.15
C GLU A 179 4.26 3.00 7.70
N PRO A 180 4.05 3.51 6.48
CA PRO A 180 4.92 4.55 5.88
C PRO A 180 4.84 5.90 6.58
N THR A 181 3.88 6.12 7.47
CA THR A 181 3.60 7.40 8.15
C THR A 181 3.90 7.38 9.64
N SER A 182 4.23 6.22 10.24
CA SER A 182 4.34 6.04 11.70
C SER A 182 5.38 6.89 12.41
N ALA A 183 6.36 7.45 11.68
CA ALA A 183 7.42 8.32 12.22
C ALA A 183 7.28 9.79 11.79
N LEU A 184 6.10 10.19 11.30
CA LEU A 184 5.85 11.51 10.73
C LEU A 184 4.79 12.28 11.52
N ASP A 185 4.89 13.60 11.53
CA ASP A 185 3.83 14.48 12.03
C ASP A 185 2.62 14.51 11.06
N ALA A 186 1.50 15.06 11.52
CA ALA A 186 0.24 15.04 10.78
C ALA A 186 0.30 15.82 9.44
N GLU A 187 1.10 16.89 9.34
CA GLU A 187 1.24 17.67 8.12
C GLU A 187 2.07 16.90 7.10
N THR A 188 3.21 16.40 7.52
CA THR A 188 4.09 15.55 6.70
C THR A 188 3.38 14.28 6.24
N THR A 189 2.56 13.66 7.11
CA THR A 189 1.71 12.51 6.78
C THR A 189 0.77 12.83 5.63
N ARG A 190 0.00 13.94 5.72
CA ARG A 190 -0.92 14.36 4.66
C ARG A 190 -0.21 14.60 3.33
N ALA A 191 0.94 15.26 3.35
CA ALA A 191 1.74 15.51 2.15
C ALA A 191 2.26 14.20 1.53
N LEU A 192 2.70 13.24 2.36
CA LEU A 192 3.14 11.92 1.89
C LEU A 192 2.00 11.12 1.25
N LEU A 193 0.81 11.12 1.87
CA LEU A 193 -0.36 10.41 1.35
C LEU A 193 -0.82 11.02 0.01
N ALA A 194 -0.76 12.35 -0.13
CA ALA A 194 -1.02 13.02 -1.39
C ALA A 194 -0.02 12.59 -2.48
N THR A 195 1.27 12.49 -2.14
CA THR A 195 2.31 11.98 -3.05
C THR A 195 2.05 10.54 -3.47
N LEU A 196 1.69 9.64 -2.54
CA LEU A 196 1.35 8.24 -2.87
C LEU A 196 0.13 8.14 -3.79
N LYS A 197 -0.89 8.96 -3.54
CA LYS A 197 -2.09 9.01 -4.39
C LYS A 197 -1.79 9.53 -5.79
N ASP A 198 -0.95 10.57 -5.91
CA ASP A 198 -0.50 11.08 -7.22
C ASP A 198 0.30 10.02 -7.99
N ILE A 199 1.21 9.31 -7.32
CA ILE A 199 1.98 8.20 -7.89
C ILE A 199 1.05 7.09 -8.40
N ASN A 200 0.06 6.67 -7.60
CA ASN A 200 -0.92 5.67 -8.01
C ASN A 200 -1.67 6.11 -9.26
N GLN A 201 -2.18 7.35 -9.29
CA GLN A 201 -2.98 7.87 -10.41
C GLN A 201 -2.16 8.09 -11.68
N ARG A 202 -0.92 8.58 -11.56
CA ARG A 202 -0.08 8.91 -12.73
C ARG A 202 0.64 7.72 -13.33
N LEU A 203 1.01 6.76 -12.48
CA LEU A 203 1.81 5.60 -12.89
C LEU A 203 1.00 4.29 -12.93
N ASP A 204 -0.28 4.33 -12.56
CA ASP A 204 -1.18 3.16 -12.41
C ASP A 204 -0.59 2.04 -11.51
N VAL A 205 0.24 2.44 -10.53
CA VAL A 205 0.89 1.52 -9.59
C VAL A 205 -0.11 1.09 -8.53
N THR A 206 -0.28 -0.21 -8.35
CA THR A 206 -1.11 -0.79 -7.28
C THR A 206 -0.40 -0.61 -5.93
N ILE A 207 -1.10 -0.09 -4.92
CA ILE A 207 -0.51 0.15 -3.61
C ILE A 207 -1.19 -0.74 -2.56
N VAL A 208 -0.40 -1.45 -1.75
CA VAL A 208 -0.87 -2.11 -0.53
C VAL A 208 -0.24 -1.40 0.66
N ILE A 209 -1.07 -0.81 1.52
CA ILE A 209 -0.62 -0.03 2.67
C ILE A 209 -1.07 -0.66 3.99
N VAL A 210 -0.13 -0.89 4.89
CA VAL A 210 -0.39 -1.24 6.29
C VAL A 210 -0.36 0.03 7.12
N SER A 211 -1.39 0.24 7.92
CA SER A 211 -1.41 1.29 8.94
C SER A 211 -2.22 0.84 10.15
N HIS A 212 -1.89 1.35 11.32
CA HIS A 212 -2.72 1.27 12.51
C HIS A 212 -3.56 2.55 12.72
N GLU A 213 -3.34 3.58 11.88
CA GLU A 213 -4.07 4.84 11.88
C GLU A 213 -5.22 4.78 10.86
N LEU A 214 -6.47 4.83 11.35
CA LEU A 214 -7.67 4.79 10.51
C LEU A 214 -7.75 5.97 9.54
N SER A 215 -7.33 7.16 9.99
CA SER A 215 -7.30 8.38 9.18
C SER A 215 -6.40 8.25 7.94
N VAL A 216 -5.30 7.50 8.04
CA VAL A 216 -4.39 7.22 6.91
C VAL A 216 -5.12 6.39 5.85
N LEU A 217 -5.80 5.33 6.26
CA LEU A 217 -6.51 4.45 5.33
C LEU A 217 -7.72 5.15 4.71
N ASP A 218 -8.47 5.92 5.52
CA ASP A 218 -9.60 6.69 5.03
C ASP A 218 -9.21 7.72 3.96
N ALA A 219 -8.01 8.31 4.10
CA ALA A 219 -7.54 9.36 3.21
C ALA A 219 -7.24 8.88 1.78
N ILE A 220 -6.75 7.64 1.61
CA ILE A 220 -6.24 7.21 0.30
C ILE A 220 -6.76 5.86 -0.20
N CYS A 221 -7.25 4.96 0.66
CA CYS A 221 -7.60 3.60 0.23
C CYS A 221 -8.95 3.55 -0.49
N ASP A 222 -9.07 2.63 -1.43
CA ASP A 222 -10.31 2.26 -2.11
C ASP A 222 -11.05 1.17 -1.32
N ARG A 223 -10.30 0.14 -0.89
CA ARG A 223 -10.77 -1.00 -0.09
C ARG A 223 -9.82 -1.27 1.08
N VAL A 224 -10.36 -1.91 2.11
CA VAL A 224 -9.62 -2.25 3.32
C VAL A 224 -9.96 -3.67 3.77
N ALA A 225 -8.94 -4.41 4.24
CA ALA A 225 -9.14 -5.65 4.99
C ALA A 225 -8.75 -5.43 6.47
N VAL A 226 -9.63 -5.86 7.35
CA VAL A 226 -9.39 -5.90 8.80
C VAL A 226 -8.80 -7.26 9.15
N ILE A 227 -7.62 -7.23 9.79
CA ILE A 227 -6.92 -8.44 10.23
C ILE A 227 -7.06 -8.54 11.76
N GLU A 228 -7.61 -9.66 12.21
CA GLU A 228 -7.71 -10.03 13.62
C GLU A 228 -7.12 -11.42 13.80
N ASP A 229 -6.24 -11.58 14.79
CA ASP A 229 -5.62 -12.86 15.16
C ASP A 229 -5.04 -13.68 13.98
N GLY A 230 -4.44 -13.00 13.01
CA GLY A 230 -3.82 -13.62 11.83
C GLY A 230 -4.78 -14.00 10.70
N ALA A 231 -6.06 -13.69 10.80
CA ALA A 231 -7.06 -13.94 9.77
C ALA A 231 -7.71 -12.65 9.28
N ILE A 232 -8.27 -12.66 8.06
CA ILE A 232 -9.11 -11.57 7.57
C ILE A 232 -10.49 -11.71 8.22
N ALA A 233 -10.81 -10.76 9.11
CA ALA A 233 -12.11 -10.72 9.78
C ALA A 233 -13.18 -10.05 8.92
N GLU A 234 -12.78 -9.04 8.12
CA GLU A 234 -13.69 -8.30 7.26
C GLU A 234 -12.91 -7.65 6.12
N GLU A 235 -13.53 -7.55 4.93
CA GLU A 235 -13.03 -6.82 3.78
C GLU A 235 -14.15 -5.99 3.17
N PHE A 236 -13.87 -4.71 2.85
CA PHE A 236 -14.90 -3.80 2.33
C PHE A 236 -14.33 -2.62 1.53
N ALA A 237 -15.14 -2.09 0.62
CA ALA A 237 -14.87 -0.83 -0.05
C ALA A 237 -15.21 0.36 0.87
N LEU A 238 -14.36 1.38 0.88
CA LEU A 238 -14.59 2.57 1.73
C LEU A 238 -15.76 3.44 1.26
N THR A 239 -16.12 3.35 -0.02
CA THR A 239 -17.28 4.07 -0.61
C THR A 239 -18.60 3.32 -0.42
N GLY A 240 -18.60 2.09 0.14
CA GLY A 240 -19.81 1.27 0.35
C GLY A 240 -20.58 1.66 1.61
N GLY A 241 -21.91 1.68 1.52
CA GLY A 241 -22.81 1.93 2.66
C GLY A 241 -23.17 0.69 3.49
N GLU A 242 -22.49 -0.43 3.31
CA GLU A 242 -22.75 -1.69 4.03
C GLU A 242 -22.39 -1.58 5.51
N MET A 243 -23.18 -2.28 6.35
CA MET A 243 -22.93 -2.35 7.79
C MET A 243 -21.63 -3.13 8.07
N ARG A 244 -20.70 -2.51 8.79
CA ARG A 244 -19.39 -3.09 9.13
C ARG A 244 -19.53 -4.09 10.29
N LYS A 245 -18.86 -5.23 10.16
CA LYS A 245 -18.93 -6.35 11.12
C LYS A 245 -17.96 -6.13 12.30
N THR A 246 -16.73 -5.69 12.01
CA THR A 246 -15.68 -5.51 13.02
C THR A 246 -15.79 -4.15 13.73
N ALA A 247 -15.17 -4.05 14.91
CA ALA A 247 -15.09 -2.77 15.64
C ALA A 247 -14.29 -1.74 14.85
N LEU A 248 -13.12 -2.13 14.30
CA LEU A 248 -12.28 -1.26 13.46
C LEU A 248 -12.98 -0.85 12.16
N GLY A 249 -13.75 -1.75 11.54
CA GLY A 249 -14.56 -1.41 10.37
C GLY A 249 -15.61 -0.36 10.66
N ARG A 250 -16.31 -0.45 11.80
CA ARG A 250 -17.30 0.56 12.25
C ARG A 250 -16.64 1.90 12.58
N GLU A 251 -15.50 1.87 13.25
CA GLU A 251 -14.73 3.07 13.59
C GLU A 251 -14.26 3.78 12.32
N LEU A 252 -13.71 3.04 11.35
CA LEU A 252 -13.29 3.59 10.06
C LEU A 252 -14.48 4.19 9.28
N ALA A 253 -15.63 3.53 9.27
CA ALA A 253 -16.84 4.05 8.64
C ALA A 253 -17.33 5.35 9.29
N SER A 254 -17.12 5.53 10.60
CA SER A 254 -17.55 6.74 11.32
C SER A 254 -16.72 7.99 10.98
N LEU A 255 -15.54 7.84 10.39
CA LEU A 255 -14.71 8.98 9.91
C LEU A 255 -15.34 9.65 8.68
N ARG A 256 -16.16 8.94 7.92
CA ARG A 256 -16.89 9.50 6.77
C ARG A 256 -18.32 9.84 7.20
N PRO A 257 -18.71 11.13 7.22
CA PRO A 257 -20.11 11.45 7.43
C PRO A 257 -20.95 10.75 6.36
N ALA A 258 -22.05 10.07 6.78
CA ALA A 258 -22.98 9.45 5.88
C ALA A 258 -23.32 10.47 4.77
N ALA A 259 -23.10 10.10 3.50
CA ALA A 259 -23.55 10.90 2.38
C ALA A 259 -25.03 11.21 2.63
N ALA A 260 -25.36 12.50 2.75
CA ALA A 260 -26.72 12.94 3.04
C ALA A 260 -27.64 12.23 2.05
N SER A 261 -28.58 11.43 2.59
CA SER A 261 -29.64 10.83 1.78
C SER A 261 -30.29 11.95 0.98
N PRO A 262 -30.56 11.78 -0.34
CA PRO A 262 -31.24 12.80 -1.10
C PRO A 262 -32.56 13.08 -0.38
N SER A 263 -32.67 14.32 0.15
CA SER A 263 -33.81 14.86 0.85
C SER A 263 -35.11 14.46 0.13
N ALA A 264 -36.03 13.89 0.89
CA ALA A 264 -37.38 13.61 0.46
C ALA A 264 -37.95 14.82 -0.29
N ALA A 265 -38.36 14.59 -1.52
CA ALA A 265 -38.99 15.58 -2.37
C ALA A 265 -40.13 16.25 -1.58
N ILE A 266 -40.04 17.56 -1.43
CA ILE A 266 -41.09 18.43 -0.92
C ILE A 266 -42.32 18.22 -1.79
N ALA A 267 -43.36 17.61 -1.23
CA ALA A 267 -44.66 17.48 -1.89
C ALA A 267 -45.22 18.88 -2.20
N PRO A 268 -45.80 19.14 -3.39
CA PRO A 268 -46.37 20.43 -3.72
C PRO A 268 -47.57 20.73 -2.81
N ARG A 269 -47.50 21.91 -2.15
CA ARG A 269 -48.67 22.46 -1.43
C ARG A 269 -49.83 22.64 -2.41
N LYS A 270 -50.95 22.00 -2.14
CA LYS A 270 -52.24 22.31 -2.79
C LYS A 270 -52.66 23.73 -2.40
N GLU A 271 -52.68 24.65 -3.32
CA GLU A 271 -53.37 25.93 -3.21
C GLU A 271 -54.86 25.65 -3.22
N THR A 272 -55.55 25.90 -2.10
CA THR A 272 -57.00 26.02 -1.99
C THR A 272 -57.38 27.42 -2.51
N VAL A 273 -57.96 27.42 -3.72
CA VAL A 273 -58.68 28.60 -4.24
C VAL A 273 -60.03 28.63 -3.52
N HIS A 274 -60.31 29.69 -2.73
CA HIS A 274 -61.64 30.03 -2.30
C HIS A 274 -62.21 31.02 -3.31
N ALA A 275 -63.43 30.69 -3.83
CA ALA A 275 -64.31 31.52 -4.58
C ALA A 275 -64.95 32.59 -3.73
#